data_44bdbe46197cadd7190b856c892026fa
#
_entry.id   44bdbe46197cadd7190b856c892026fa
#
_cell.length_a   1.000
_cell.length_b   1.000
_cell.length_c   1.000
_cell.angle_alpha   90.00
_cell.angle_beta   90.00
_cell.angle_gamma   90.00
#
_symmetry.space_group_name_H-M   'P 1'
#
loop_
_entity.id
_entity.type
_entity.pdbx_description
1 polymer ?
#
loop_
_entity_poly.entity_id
_entity_poly.type
_entity_poly.pdbx_seq_one_letter_code
_entity_poly.pdbx_strand_id
1 'polypeptide(L)'
;ALSLGLVGSEMCIRDSTYLPPSELKRLLDKIPGHVLLLLDEAYAEYATAEDFESGLYWASECKNVVVTRTFSKLYGLASLRIGWIHAPCHVFDILQRIRITFNANGPSMAAAEAALRDVEYTESVRKHNQQWRDLMTKAMESFGLQVIPSMANFLLIRFPDDYRQNSVAATAKLKRMGIIPRPVTAGSPQNCLRITIGKEEENKAVLKTLEQFMSGI
;
A
#
# COMPACT_ATOMS: atom_id res chain seq x y z
N ALA A 1 -2.57 -34.14 9.38
CA ALA A 1 -2.13 -32.76 9.54
C ALA A 1 -2.68 -31.98 8.35
N LEU A 2 -3.74 -31.20 8.57
CA LEU A 2 -4.28 -30.27 7.57
C LEU A 2 -3.29 -29.10 7.47
N SER A 3 -2.54 -29.04 6.40
CA SER A 3 -1.79 -27.84 6.01
C SER A 3 -2.79 -26.80 5.53
N LEU A 4 -3.21 -25.90 6.40
CA LEU A 4 -3.94 -24.69 6.03
C LEU A 4 -2.94 -23.76 5.34
N GLY A 5 -2.94 -23.75 4.02
CA GLY A 5 -2.20 -22.78 3.24
C GLY A 5 -2.87 -21.42 3.32
N LEU A 6 -2.22 -20.43 3.95
CA LEU A 6 -2.61 -19.03 3.86
C LEU A 6 -2.04 -18.47 2.55
N VAL A 7 -2.91 -18.12 1.60
CA VAL A 7 -2.51 -17.38 0.40
C VAL A 7 -2.86 -15.91 0.64
N GLY A 8 -1.84 -15.09 0.82
CA GLY A 8 -2.01 -13.64 0.91
C GLY A 8 -1.94 -13.03 -0.48
N SER A 9 -2.98 -12.32 -0.90
CA SER A 9 -2.93 -11.39 -2.03
C SER A 9 -2.88 -9.98 -1.46
N GLU A 10 -1.71 -9.35 -1.57
CA GLU A 10 -1.52 -7.96 -1.20
C GLU A 10 -1.87 -7.10 -2.41
N MET A 11 -3.06 -6.49 -2.42
CA MET A 11 -3.34 -5.41 -3.36
C MET A 11 -2.46 -4.21 -3.02
N CYS A 12 -1.42 -3.97 -3.82
CA CYS A 12 -0.57 -2.77 -3.78
C CYS A 12 0.45 -2.61 -2.64
N ILE A 13 0.82 -3.63 -1.85
CA ILE A 13 1.64 -3.35 -0.66
C ILE A 13 3.15 -3.35 -0.93
N ARG A 14 3.68 -4.20 -1.81
CA ARG A 14 5.14 -4.27 -2.04
C ARG A 14 5.59 -3.64 -3.35
N ASP A 15 4.87 -3.92 -4.39
CA ASP A 15 5.23 -3.69 -5.81
C ASP A 15 4.29 -2.75 -6.54
N SER A 16 3.37 -2.09 -5.82
CA SER A 16 2.41 -1.12 -6.38
C SER A 16 1.44 -1.69 -7.41
N THR A 17 1.33 -3.00 -7.55
CA THR A 17 0.51 -3.63 -8.58
C THR A 17 -0.96 -3.59 -8.17
N TYR A 18 -1.80 -2.96 -8.98
CA TYR A 18 -3.24 -3.06 -8.88
C TYR A 18 -3.73 -4.38 -9.47
N LEU A 19 -4.55 -5.10 -8.73
CA LEU A 19 -5.20 -6.32 -9.19
C LEU A 19 -6.64 -6.00 -9.60
N PRO A 20 -7.00 -6.07 -10.90
CA PRO A 20 -8.36 -5.79 -11.33
C PRO A 20 -9.34 -6.86 -10.83
N PRO A 21 -10.64 -6.51 -10.65
CA PRO A 21 -11.66 -7.43 -10.15
C PRO A 21 -11.78 -8.73 -10.94
N SER A 22 -11.56 -8.68 -12.26
CA SER A 22 -11.58 -9.84 -13.14
C SER A 22 -10.52 -10.89 -12.77
N GLU A 23 -9.31 -10.44 -12.40
CA GLU A 23 -8.24 -11.34 -11.97
C GLU A 23 -8.50 -11.89 -10.56
N LEU A 24 -9.06 -11.08 -9.67
CA LEU A 24 -9.51 -11.56 -8.36
C LEU A 24 -10.58 -12.64 -8.50
N LYS A 25 -11.58 -12.42 -9.35
CA LYS A 25 -12.62 -13.42 -9.64
C LYS A 25 -12.01 -14.70 -10.20
N ARG A 26 -11.10 -14.59 -11.18
CA ARG A 26 -10.40 -15.73 -11.76
C ARG A 26 -9.62 -16.54 -10.71
N LEU A 27 -9.04 -15.86 -9.72
CA LEU A 27 -8.36 -16.48 -8.60
C LEU A 27 -9.36 -17.22 -7.70
N LEU A 28 -10.47 -16.55 -7.31
CA LEU A 28 -11.52 -17.10 -6.45
C LEU A 28 -12.14 -18.36 -7.04
N ASP A 29 -12.40 -18.38 -8.36
CA ASP A 29 -12.98 -19.53 -9.07
C ASP A 29 -12.05 -20.76 -9.04
N LYS A 30 -10.74 -20.58 -8.77
CA LYS A 30 -9.74 -21.65 -8.77
C LYS A 30 -9.30 -22.07 -7.37
N ILE A 31 -9.50 -21.22 -6.37
CA ILE A 31 -9.08 -21.53 -5.00
C ILE A 31 -10.03 -22.57 -4.39
N PRO A 32 -9.50 -23.69 -3.87
CA PRO A 32 -10.33 -24.67 -3.16
C PRO A 32 -11.01 -24.03 -1.95
N GLY A 33 -12.26 -24.43 -1.67
CA GLY A 33 -13.06 -23.83 -0.58
C GLY A 33 -12.48 -23.99 0.84
N HIS A 34 -11.48 -24.89 1.01
CA HIS A 34 -10.74 -25.02 2.29
C HIS A 34 -9.54 -24.08 2.41
N VAL A 35 -9.21 -23.32 1.37
CA VAL A 35 -8.14 -22.33 1.36
C VAL A 35 -8.73 -20.96 1.65
N LEU A 36 -8.23 -20.29 2.67
CA LEU A 36 -8.64 -18.95 3.03
C LEU A 36 -7.86 -17.92 2.19
N LEU A 37 -8.60 -17.07 1.47
CA LEU A 37 -8.03 -15.91 0.77
C LEU A 37 -8.12 -14.68 1.66
N LEU A 38 -6.96 -14.13 2.02
CA LEU A 38 -6.86 -12.86 2.73
C LEU A 38 -6.54 -11.74 1.74
N LEU A 39 -7.44 -10.77 1.63
CA LEU A 39 -7.26 -9.55 0.85
C LEU A 39 -6.83 -8.42 1.79
N ASP A 40 -5.57 -8.01 1.70
CA ASP A 40 -5.08 -6.86 2.46
C ASP A 40 -5.34 -5.58 1.66
N GLU A 41 -6.39 -4.87 2.05
CA GLU A 41 -6.82 -3.62 1.44
C GLU A 41 -6.33 -2.37 2.19
N ALA A 42 -5.09 -2.40 2.68
CA ALA A 42 -4.52 -1.28 3.44
C ALA A 42 -4.46 0.05 2.69
N TYR A 43 -4.59 0.03 1.36
CA TYR A 43 -4.56 1.22 0.49
C TYR A 43 -5.84 1.40 -0.33
N ALA A 44 -6.90 0.65 -0.06
CA ALA A 44 -8.15 0.69 -0.83
C ALA A 44 -8.75 2.10 -0.92
N GLU A 45 -8.65 2.88 0.15
CA GLU A 45 -9.17 4.24 0.20
C GLU A 45 -8.45 5.23 -0.75
N TYR A 46 -7.24 4.88 -1.23
CA TYR A 46 -6.50 5.67 -2.23
C TYR A 46 -6.81 5.25 -3.67
N ALA A 47 -7.47 4.11 -3.88
CA ALA A 47 -7.73 3.59 -5.21
C ALA A 47 -8.66 4.54 -5.99
N THR A 48 -8.23 4.92 -7.20
CA THR A 48 -8.93 5.85 -8.09
C THR A 48 -9.26 5.21 -9.45
N ALA A 49 -9.00 3.90 -9.62
CA ALA A 49 -9.37 3.19 -10.84
C ALA A 49 -10.89 3.11 -10.95
N GLU A 50 -11.41 3.34 -12.16
CA GLU A 50 -12.85 3.28 -12.42
C GLU A 50 -13.44 1.89 -12.22
N ASP A 51 -12.61 0.85 -12.43
CA ASP A 51 -12.95 -0.55 -12.23
C ASP A 51 -12.62 -1.07 -10.82
N PHE A 52 -12.24 -0.20 -9.88
CA PHE A 52 -11.93 -0.63 -8.54
C PHE A 52 -13.16 -1.17 -7.81
N GLU A 53 -13.09 -2.43 -7.41
CA GLU A 53 -14.07 -3.07 -6.52
C GLU A 53 -13.38 -3.54 -5.25
N SER A 54 -13.97 -3.21 -4.11
CA SER A 54 -13.48 -3.72 -2.83
C SER A 54 -13.77 -5.21 -2.67
N GLY A 55 -12.82 -5.93 -2.11
CA GLY A 55 -12.98 -7.32 -1.70
C GLY A 55 -14.06 -7.55 -0.64
N LEU A 56 -14.63 -6.49 -0.07
CA LEU A 56 -15.75 -6.57 0.87
C LEU A 56 -16.98 -7.26 0.25
N TYR A 57 -17.25 -7.02 -1.02
CA TYR A 57 -18.29 -7.74 -1.73
C TYR A 57 -18.03 -9.26 -1.69
N TRP A 58 -16.85 -9.69 -2.05
CA TRP A 58 -16.48 -11.11 -2.05
C TRP A 58 -16.46 -11.73 -0.65
N ALA A 59 -16.01 -10.96 0.35
CA ALA A 59 -16.01 -11.42 1.74
C ALA A 59 -17.42 -11.59 2.31
N SER A 60 -18.42 -10.90 1.74
CA SER A 60 -19.83 -11.09 2.10
C SER A 60 -20.46 -12.32 1.43
N GLU A 61 -20.04 -12.63 0.20
CA GLU A 61 -20.61 -13.73 -0.60
C GLU A 61 -19.86 -15.06 -0.42
N CYS A 62 -18.56 -15.02 -0.16
CA CYS A 62 -17.70 -16.19 -0.12
C CYS A 62 -17.35 -16.61 1.31
N LYS A 63 -17.42 -17.91 1.59
CA LYS A 63 -17.10 -18.46 2.92
C LYS A 63 -15.60 -18.51 3.24
N ASN A 64 -14.74 -18.24 2.28
CA ASN A 64 -13.29 -18.36 2.40
C ASN A 64 -12.54 -17.05 2.03
N VAL A 65 -13.23 -15.92 1.99
CA VAL A 65 -12.62 -14.61 1.74
C VAL A 65 -12.64 -13.76 2.99
N VAL A 66 -11.53 -13.11 3.25
CA VAL A 66 -11.33 -12.21 4.39
C VAL A 66 -10.70 -10.93 3.89
N VAL A 67 -11.18 -9.78 4.34
CA VAL A 67 -10.62 -8.47 4.01
C VAL A 67 -10.07 -7.82 5.25
N THR A 68 -8.86 -7.24 5.15
CA THR A 68 -8.28 -6.42 6.21
C THR A 68 -8.12 -4.98 5.75
N ARG A 69 -8.38 -4.02 6.64
CA ARG A 69 -8.15 -2.60 6.42
C ARG A 69 -7.48 -1.94 7.62
N THR A 70 -6.90 -0.78 7.41
CA THR A 70 -6.12 -0.10 8.44
C THR A 70 -6.43 1.39 8.51
N PHE A 71 -6.38 1.96 9.68
CA PHE A 71 -6.38 3.40 9.90
C PHE A 71 -4.98 4.03 9.79
N SER A 72 -3.96 3.22 9.55
CA SER A 72 -2.56 3.65 9.52
C SER A 72 -2.17 4.47 8.27
N LYS A 73 -2.99 4.47 7.22
CA LYS A 73 -2.65 5.08 5.92
C LYS A 73 -3.45 6.36 5.69
N LEU A 74 -4.57 6.32 4.96
CA LEU A 74 -5.35 7.51 4.62
C LEU A 74 -5.71 8.34 5.85
N TYR A 75 -6.13 7.68 6.91
CA TYR A 75 -6.59 8.31 8.15
C TYR A 75 -5.46 8.84 9.05
N GLY A 76 -4.20 8.63 8.70
CA GLY A 76 -3.05 9.18 9.45
C GLY A 76 -2.79 8.59 10.83
N LEU A 77 -3.46 7.50 11.24
CA LEU A 77 -3.42 6.94 12.59
C LEU A 77 -2.40 5.81 12.75
N ALA A 78 -1.26 5.87 12.06
CA ALA A 78 -0.28 4.79 12.04
C ALA A 78 0.29 4.43 13.43
N SER A 79 0.47 5.41 14.32
CA SER A 79 0.98 5.22 15.68
C SER A 79 -0.02 4.57 16.62
N LEU A 80 -1.32 4.65 16.32
CA LEU A 80 -2.39 4.13 17.17
C LEU A 80 -2.64 2.63 17.01
N ARG A 81 -2.00 1.99 16.03
CA ARG A 81 -2.05 0.53 15.78
C ARG A 81 -3.47 -0.03 15.73
N ILE A 82 -4.33 0.58 14.91
CA ILE A 82 -5.73 0.17 14.74
C ILE A 82 -6.06 -0.13 13.29
N GLY A 83 -6.87 -1.15 13.09
CA GLY A 83 -7.42 -1.60 11.82
C GLY A 83 -8.63 -2.48 12.08
N TRP A 84 -9.21 -3.01 11.05
CA TRP A 84 -10.36 -3.88 11.15
C TRP A 84 -10.31 -5.00 10.09
N ILE A 85 -11.09 -6.03 10.34
CA ILE A 85 -11.24 -7.19 9.49
C ILE A 85 -12.72 -7.42 9.20
N HIS A 86 -13.03 -7.76 7.95
CA HIS A 86 -14.32 -8.33 7.58
C HIS A 86 -14.09 -9.79 7.18
N ALA A 87 -14.79 -10.69 7.86
CA ALA A 87 -14.57 -12.13 7.72
C ALA A 87 -15.88 -12.91 7.88
N PRO A 88 -16.00 -14.10 7.27
CA PRO A 88 -17.10 -15.01 7.52
C PRO A 88 -17.19 -15.42 9.01
N CYS A 89 -18.39 -15.72 9.49
CA CYS A 89 -18.64 -15.99 10.92
C CYS A 89 -17.71 -17.06 11.53
N HIS A 90 -17.45 -18.14 10.81
CA HIS A 90 -16.57 -19.21 11.34
C HIS A 90 -15.11 -18.75 11.51
N VAL A 91 -14.61 -17.84 10.64
CA VAL A 91 -13.29 -17.23 10.79
C VAL A 91 -13.29 -16.24 11.95
N PHE A 92 -14.35 -15.41 12.04
CA PHE A 92 -14.52 -14.46 13.13
C PHE A 92 -14.54 -15.18 14.50
N ASP A 93 -15.26 -16.29 14.63
CA ASP A 93 -15.32 -17.06 15.86
C ASP A 93 -13.94 -17.60 16.30
N ILE A 94 -13.13 -18.05 15.33
CA ILE A 94 -11.75 -18.47 15.61
C ILE A 94 -10.91 -17.29 16.09
N LEU A 95 -11.00 -16.15 15.39
CA LEU A 95 -10.27 -14.94 15.77
C LEU A 95 -10.65 -14.45 17.17
N GLN A 96 -11.92 -14.51 17.54
CA GLN A 96 -12.38 -14.14 18.90
C GLN A 96 -11.76 -15.01 20.00
N ARG A 97 -11.47 -16.29 19.70
CA ARG A 97 -10.86 -17.23 20.67
C ARG A 97 -9.36 -16.99 20.86
N ILE A 98 -8.67 -16.51 19.81
CA ILE A 98 -7.21 -16.37 19.82
C ILE A 98 -6.73 -14.92 19.99
N ARG A 99 -7.61 -13.93 19.86
CA ARG A 99 -7.22 -12.53 20.06
C ARG A 99 -6.80 -12.29 21.52
N ILE A 100 -5.81 -11.44 21.70
CA ILE A 100 -5.42 -10.99 23.04
C ILE A 100 -6.52 -10.11 23.64
N THR A 101 -6.64 -10.15 24.95
CA THR A 101 -7.52 -9.24 25.70
C THR A 101 -7.09 -7.80 25.47
N PHE A 102 -8.05 -6.90 25.23
CA PHE A 102 -7.79 -5.48 24.94
C PHE A 102 -6.88 -5.23 23.72
N ASN A 103 -7.05 -6.02 22.66
CA ASN A 103 -6.30 -5.89 21.40
C ASN A 103 -6.44 -4.53 20.70
N ALA A 104 -7.48 -3.77 21.00
CA ALA A 104 -7.63 -2.36 20.62
C ALA A 104 -7.86 -1.52 21.88
N ASN A 105 -7.07 -0.45 22.06
CA ASN A 105 -7.22 0.43 23.21
C ASN A 105 -8.28 1.51 22.96
N GLY A 106 -8.84 2.06 24.05
CA GLY A 106 -9.91 3.07 23.99
C GLY A 106 -9.55 4.31 23.16
N PRO A 107 -8.38 4.96 23.39
CA PRO A 107 -7.95 6.09 22.57
C PRO A 107 -7.87 5.80 21.07
N SER A 108 -7.37 4.62 20.69
CA SER A 108 -7.31 4.23 19.27
C SER A 108 -8.70 4.07 18.65
N MET A 109 -9.63 3.49 19.38
CA MET A 109 -11.02 3.31 18.91
C MET A 109 -11.72 4.67 18.75
N ALA A 110 -11.60 5.56 19.74
CA ALA A 110 -12.18 6.90 19.66
C ALA A 110 -11.59 7.72 18.50
N ALA A 111 -10.26 7.63 18.28
CA ALA A 111 -9.61 8.29 17.16
C ALA A 111 -10.05 7.73 15.80
N ALA A 112 -10.22 6.42 15.68
CA ALA A 112 -10.70 5.77 14.46
C ALA A 112 -12.15 6.20 14.14
N GLU A 113 -13.02 6.27 15.16
CA GLU A 113 -14.39 6.75 15.02
C GLU A 113 -14.43 8.21 14.55
N ALA A 114 -13.61 9.07 15.15
CA ALA A 114 -13.50 10.48 14.75
C ALA A 114 -12.99 10.61 13.31
N ALA A 115 -11.97 9.83 12.94
CA ALA A 115 -11.39 9.86 11.59
C ALA A 115 -12.38 9.41 10.50
N LEU A 116 -13.28 8.46 10.79
CA LEU A 116 -14.33 8.04 9.86
C LEU A 116 -15.36 9.15 9.60
N ARG A 117 -15.57 10.04 10.57
CA ARG A 117 -16.50 11.18 10.45
C ARG A 117 -15.85 12.39 9.76
N ASP A 118 -14.53 12.46 9.72
CA ASP A 118 -13.80 13.55 9.09
C ASP A 118 -13.59 13.29 7.59
N VAL A 119 -14.70 13.40 6.86
CA VAL A 119 -14.73 13.18 5.41
C VAL A 119 -13.93 14.26 4.67
N GLU A 120 -13.95 15.49 5.13
CA GLU A 120 -13.23 16.60 4.51
C GLU A 120 -11.72 16.36 4.53
N TYR A 121 -11.20 15.96 5.68
CA TYR A 121 -9.78 15.61 5.81
C TYR A 121 -9.40 14.45 4.89
N THR A 122 -10.15 13.37 4.92
CA THR A 122 -9.84 12.18 4.11
C THR A 122 -9.87 12.45 2.61
N GLU A 123 -10.83 13.27 2.15
CA GLU A 123 -10.90 13.71 0.76
C GLU A 123 -9.71 14.62 0.39
N SER A 124 -9.31 15.53 1.27
CA SER A 124 -8.15 16.40 1.04
C SER A 124 -6.86 15.59 0.90
N VAL A 125 -6.65 14.59 1.76
CA VAL A 125 -5.49 13.69 1.71
C VAL A 125 -5.50 12.85 0.42
N ARG A 126 -6.66 12.31 0.02
CA ARG A 126 -6.79 11.54 -1.21
C ARG A 126 -6.44 12.37 -2.46
N LYS A 127 -6.98 13.58 -2.56
CA LYS A 127 -6.71 14.52 -3.66
C LYS A 127 -5.22 14.91 -3.70
N HIS A 128 -4.65 15.25 -2.55
CA HIS A 128 -3.22 15.58 -2.43
C HIS A 128 -2.35 14.40 -2.90
N ASN A 129 -2.66 13.19 -2.43
CA ASN A 129 -1.92 11.99 -2.81
C ASN A 129 -2.00 11.71 -4.32
N GLN A 130 -3.20 11.80 -4.91
CA GLN A 130 -3.39 11.61 -6.35
C GLN A 130 -2.61 12.64 -7.15
N GLN A 131 -2.75 13.92 -6.82
CA GLN A 131 -2.06 15.01 -7.50
C GLN A 131 -0.54 14.82 -7.48
N TRP A 132 0.03 14.54 -6.30
CA TRP A 132 1.47 14.37 -6.17
C TRP A 132 1.96 13.05 -6.77
N ARG A 133 1.19 11.99 -6.72
CA ARG A 133 1.49 10.75 -7.42
C ARG A 133 1.69 10.99 -8.91
N ASP A 134 0.76 11.71 -9.53
CA ASP A 134 0.79 12.00 -10.98
C ASP A 134 1.93 12.95 -11.35
N LEU A 135 2.16 14.00 -10.56
CA LEU A 135 3.27 14.94 -10.75
C LEU A 135 4.64 14.28 -10.61
N MET A 136 4.83 13.52 -9.52
CA MET A 136 6.09 12.83 -9.26
C MET A 136 6.38 11.75 -10.31
N THR A 137 5.36 11.00 -10.74
CA THR A 137 5.51 10.01 -11.80
C THR A 137 6.04 10.67 -13.09
N LYS A 138 5.37 11.71 -13.58
CA LYS A 138 5.78 12.42 -14.79
C LYS A 138 7.19 13.00 -14.69
N ALA A 139 7.53 13.60 -13.55
CA ALA A 139 8.85 14.17 -13.33
C ALA A 139 9.93 13.08 -13.32
N MET A 140 9.72 11.98 -12.60
CA MET A 140 10.70 10.88 -12.51
C MET A 140 10.90 10.19 -13.87
N GLU A 141 9.84 10.03 -14.64
CA GLU A 141 9.92 9.49 -16.01
C GLU A 141 10.73 10.44 -16.94
N SER A 142 10.59 11.76 -16.78
CA SER A 142 11.40 12.73 -17.52
C SER A 142 12.90 12.69 -17.15
N PHE A 143 13.24 12.17 -15.97
CA PHE A 143 14.63 11.92 -15.56
C PHE A 143 15.18 10.58 -16.08
N GLY A 144 14.40 9.81 -16.85
CA GLY A 144 14.79 8.50 -17.37
C GLY A 144 14.56 7.35 -16.38
N LEU A 145 13.81 7.56 -15.32
CA LEU A 145 13.42 6.52 -14.36
C LEU A 145 12.13 5.84 -14.81
N GLN A 146 11.99 4.56 -14.56
CA GLN A 146 10.73 3.84 -14.78
C GLN A 146 9.91 3.84 -13.48
N VAL A 147 8.72 4.42 -13.50
CA VAL A 147 7.79 4.38 -12.39
C VAL A 147 6.78 3.27 -12.60
N ILE A 148 6.66 2.37 -11.63
CA ILE A 148 5.66 1.29 -11.66
C ILE A 148 4.30 1.88 -11.27
N PRO A 149 3.23 1.66 -12.06
CA PRO A 149 1.91 2.20 -11.75
C PRO A 149 1.45 1.86 -10.33
N SER A 150 1.00 2.86 -9.59
CA SER A 150 0.61 2.74 -8.19
C SER A 150 -0.73 3.41 -7.92
N MET A 151 -1.55 2.78 -7.08
CA MET A 151 -2.75 3.37 -6.48
C MET A 151 -2.54 3.75 -5.01
N ALA A 152 -1.38 3.40 -4.43
CA ALA A 152 -1.06 3.63 -3.04
C ALA A 152 -0.57 5.07 -2.77
N ASN A 153 -0.12 5.32 -1.53
CA ASN A 153 0.52 6.57 -1.14
C ASN A 153 2.05 6.54 -1.31
N PHE A 154 2.55 5.73 -2.24
CA PHE A 154 3.97 5.65 -2.57
C PHE A 154 4.16 5.27 -4.04
N LEU A 155 5.35 5.54 -4.55
CA LEU A 155 5.80 5.14 -5.87
C LEU A 155 6.91 4.10 -5.73
N LEU A 156 6.90 3.10 -6.61
CA LEU A 156 7.99 2.16 -6.80
C LEU A 156 8.73 2.54 -8.08
N ILE A 157 9.99 2.88 -7.92
CA ILE A 157 10.82 3.46 -8.97
C ILE A 157 11.92 2.47 -9.32
N ARG A 158 12.01 2.08 -10.59
CA ARG A 158 13.11 1.26 -11.10
C ARG A 158 14.19 2.16 -11.69
N PHE A 159 15.41 1.90 -11.29
CA PHE A 159 16.61 2.58 -11.78
C PHE A 159 17.27 1.81 -12.92
N PRO A 160 18.08 2.48 -13.76
CA PRO A 160 18.90 1.80 -14.76
C PRO A 160 19.87 0.80 -14.12
N ASP A 161 20.27 -0.23 -14.86
CA ASP A 161 21.30 -1.19 -14.44
C ASP A 161 22.72 -0.63 -14.62
N ASP A 162 22.93 0.63 -14.22
CA ASP A 162 24.22 1.32 -14.18
C ASP A 162 24.72 1.43 -12.73
N TYR A 163 25.95 1.02 -12.46
CA TYR A 163 26.51 1.06 -11.11
C TYR A 163 26.56 2.47 -10.50
N ARG A 164 26.58 3.53 -11.32
CA ARG A 164 26.57 4.94 -10.87
C ARG A 164 25.19 5.47 -10.58
N GLN A 165 24.18 4.94 -11.25
CA GLN A 165 22.79 5.45 -11.23
C GLN A 165 21.77 4.39 -10.79
N ASN A 166 22.18 3.35 -10.07
CA ASN A 166 21.31 2.33 -9.56
C ASN A 166 20.61 2.75 -8.25
N SER A 167 19.68 1.94 -7.79
CA SER A 167 18.88 2.20 -6.56
C SER A 167 19.73 2.31 -5.28
N VAL A 168 20.88 1.63 -5.23
CA VAL A 168 21.81 1.70 -4.08
C VAL A 168 22.49 3.06 -4.02
N ALA A 169 23.03 3.51 -5.16
CA ALA A 169 23.65 4.84 -5.28
C ALA A 169 22.63 5.97 -5.04
N ALA A 170 21.41 5.83 -5.58
CA ALA A 170 20.30 6.76 -5.34
C ALA A 170 19.93 6.83 -3.86
N THR A 171 19.85 5.68 -3.18
CA THR A 171 19.60 5.62 -1.73
C THR A 171 20.68 6.38 -0.95
N ALA A 172 21.95 6.21 -1.32
CA ALA A 172 23.06 6.91 -0.66
C ALA A 172 23.00 8.42 -0.89
N LYS A 173 22.65 8.89 -2.11
CA LYS A 173 22.48 10.32 -2.40
C LYS A 173 21.31 10.91 -1.61
N LEU A 174 20.13 10.27 -1.63
CA LEU A 174 18.94 10.70 -0.89
C LEU A 174 19.21 10.81 0.61
N LYS A 175 19.84 9.80 1.23
CA LYS A 175 20.19 9.82 2.65
C LYS A 175 21.12 10.97 3.01
N ARG A 176 22.09 11.31 2.16
CA ARG A 176 22.96 12.48 2.37
C ARG A 176 22.19 13.80 2.36
N MET A 177 21.06 13.85 1.67
CA MET A 177 20.15 15.01 1.66
C MET A 177 19.08 14.95 2.74
N GLY A 178 19.19 14.02 3.71
CA GLY A 178 18.21 13.87 4.80
C GLY A 178 16.92 13.14 4.41
N ILE A 179 16.86 12.58 3.21
CA ILE A 179 15.69 11.85 2.69
C ILE A 179 15.93 10.35 2.88
N ILE A 180 15.03 9.67 3.59
CA ILE A 180 15.16 8.24 3.91
C ILE A 180 14.17 7.44 3.05
N PRO A 181 14.57 6.97 1.86
CA PRO A 181 13.72 6.12 1.04
C PRO A 181 13.70 4.70 1.61
N ARG A 182 12.76 3.89 1.15
CA ARG A 182 12.69 2.47 1.51
C ARG A 182 13.26 1.59 0.39
N PRO A 183 14.43 0.97 0.57
CA PRO A 183 14.93 -0.06 -0.32
C PRO A 183 13.94 -1.22 -0.39
N VAL A 184 13.83 -1.84 -1.54
CA VAL A 184 12.96 -2.98 -1.78
C VAL A 184 13.68 -4.26 -1.39
N THR A 185 13.02 -5.14 -0.65
CA THR A 185 13.60 -6.40 -0.14
C THR A 185 13.38 -7.56 -1.11
N ALA A 186 13.98 -8.71 -0.80
CA ALA A 186 13.84 -9.93 -1.60
C ALA A 186 12.37 -10.28 -1.91
N GLY A 187 12.11 -10.67 -3.16
CA GLY A 187 10.75 -10.95 -3.66
C GLY A 187 10.09 -9.79 -4.39
N SER A 188 10.68 -8.60 -4.39
CA SER A 188 10.26 -7.44 -5.17
C SER A 188 11.16 -7.23 -6.39
N PRO A 189 10.75 -6.44 -7.39
CA PRO A 189 11.58 -6.15 -8.55
C PRO A 189 12.95 -5.60 -8.15
N GLN A 190 14.01 -6.14 -8.76
CA GLN A 190 15.39 -5.72 -8.47
C GLN A 190 15.62 -4.27 -8.93
N ASN A 191 16.62 -3.63 -8.32
CA ASN A 191 17.04 -2.27 -8.62
C ASN A 191 15.92 -1.23 -8.49
N CYS A 192 15.01 -1.44 -7.53
CA CYS A 192 13.90 -0.55 -7.25
C CYS A 192 14.03 0.15 -5.91
N LEU A 193 13.40 1.31 -5.80
CA LEU A 193 13.32 2.11 -4.58
C LEU A 193 11.88 2.56 -4.37
N ARG A 194 11.38 2.39 -3.15
CA ARG A 194 10.04 2.88 -2.78
C ARG A 194 10.13 4.25 -2.13
N ILE A 195 9.38 5.20 -2.66
CA ILE A 195 9.28 6.57 -2.14
C ILE A 195 7.84 6.84 -1.76
N THR A 196 7.61 7.18 -0.50
CA THR A 196 6.29 7.59 -0.01
C THR A 196 5.99 9.01 -0.45
N ILE A 197 4.77 9.28 -0.87
CA ILE A 197 4.28 10.61 -1.18
C ILE A 197 4.09 11.34 0.15
N GLY A 198 4.85 12.40 0.32
CA GLY A 198 4.85 13.25 1.50
C GLY A 198 4.14 14.57 1.29
N LYS A 199 4.49 15.56 2.10
CA LYS A 199 4.05 16.93 1.89
C LYS A 199 4.71 17.52 0.64
N GLU A 200 4.15 18.63 0.15
CA GLU A 200 4.66 19.32 -1.05
C GLU A 200 6.17 19.58 -1.01
N GLU A 201 6.66 20.11 0.12
CA GLU A 201 8.07 20.45 0.29
C GLU A 201 8.96 19.20 0.26
N GLU A 202 8.51 18.10 0.87
CA GLU A 202 9.21 16.83 0.89
C GLU A 202 9.26 16.21 -0.52
N ASN A 203 8.14 16.24 -1.24
CA ASN A 203 8.06 15.75 -2.62
C ASN A 203 8.97 16.54 -3.56
N LYS A 204 8.99 17.88 -3.43
CA LYS A 204 9.90 18.75 -4.19
C LYS A 204 11.37 18.45 -3.89
N ALA A 205 11.72 18.21 -2.61
CA ALA A 205 13.08 17.84 -2.22
C ALA A 205 13.52 16.51 -2.82
N VAL A 206 12.62 15.50 -2.84
CA VAL A 206 12.86 14.21 -3.50
C VAL A 206 13.12 14.41 -4.99
N LEU A 207 12.24 15.12 -5.70
CA LEU A 207 12.36 15.35 -7.14
C LEU A 207 13.67 16.06 -7.49
N LYS A 208 13.99 17.14 -6.79
CA LYS A 208 15.24 17.89 -7.00
C LYS A 208 16.47 17.01 -6.80
N THR A 209 16.47 16.16 -5.76
CA THR A 209 17.59 15.26 -5.48
C THR A 209 17.76 14.19 -6.54
N LEU A 210 16.66 13.60 -7.02
CA LEU A 210 16.69 12.58 -8.07
C LEU A 210 17.08 13.17 -9.43
N GLU A 211 16.59 14.36 -9.76
CA GLU A 211 16.98 15.08 -10.97
C GLU A 211 18.50 15.31 -11.02
N GLN A 212 19.07 15.87 -9.94
CA GLN A 212 20.53 16.07 -9.84
C GLN A 212 21.30 14.75 -9.92
N PHE A 213 20.78 13.70 -9.26
CA PHE A 213 21.40 12.39 -9.29
C PHE A 213 21.43 11.78 -10.71
N MET A 214 20.34 11.87 -11.44
CA MET A 214 20.24 11.33 -12.79
C MET A 214 21.00 12.18 -13.82
N SER A 215 21.13 13.49 -13.58
CA SER A 215 21.93 14.39 -14.44
C SER A 215 23.45 14.30 -14.19
N GLY A 216 23.88 13.54 -13.17
CA GLY A 216 25.29 13.40 -12.84
C GLY A 216 25.92 14.62 -12.14
N ILE A 217 25.09 15.48 -11.55
CA ILE A 217 25.48 16.72 -10.86
C ILE A 217 25.55 16.51 -9.35
#